data_956f8509acdcc8c667d07d9981acce17
#
_entry.id   956f8509acdcc8c667d07d9981acce17
#
_cell.length_a   1.000
_cell.length_b   1.000
_cell.length_c   1.000
_cell.angle_alpha   90.00
_cell.angle_beta   90.00
_cell.angle_gamma   90.00
#
_symmetry.space_group_name_H-M   'P 1'
#
loop_
_entity.id
_entity.type
_entity.pdbx_description
1 polymer ?
#
loop_
_entity_poly.entity_id
_entity_poly.type
_entity_poly.pdbx_seq_one_letter_code
_entity_poly.pdbx_strand_id
1 'polypeptide(L)' 'MAQINITTTAEEQDRVLEALKKLQGQTVAVSAIASMAGMNQSRVRYAITDLEEGGKIKRIPVKAFNVHYIRYKYEVLI' A
#
# COMPACT_ATOMS: atom_id res chain seq x y z
N MET A 1 22.75 -6.56 -17.30
CA MET A 1 22.55 -6.55 -15.86
C MET A 1 21.10 -6.94 -15.56
N ALA A 2 20.92 -7.97 -14.81
CA ALA A 2 19.58 -8.42 -14.48
C ALA A 2 18.95 -7.46 -13.49
N GLN A 3 17.84 -6.85 -13.87
CA GLN A 3 17.01 -6.11 -12.96
C GLN A 3 16.13 -7.09 -12.23
N ILE A 4 16.22 -7.08 -10.89
CA ILE A 4 15.31 -7.88 -10.11
C ILE A 4 14.01 -7.09 -9.99
N ASN A 5 13.03 -7.48 -10.78
CA ASN A 5 11.69 -6.93 -10.64
C ASN A 5 10.95 -7.75 -9.60
N ILE A 6 10.75 -7.16 -8.43
CA ILE A 6 9.94 -7.81 -7.41
C ILE A 6 8.49 -7.46 -7.71
N THR A 7 7.77 -8.44 -8.20
CA THR A 7 6.34 -8.29 -8.46
C THR A 7 5.56 -9.08 -7.45
N THR A 8 4.40 -8.59 -7.10
CA THR A 8 3.48 -9.29 -6.22
C THR A 8 2.48 -10.09 -7.04
N THR A 9 1.94 -11.14 -6.43
CA THR A 9 0.91 -11.95 -7.08
C THR A 9 -0.44 -11.21 -7.07
N ALA A 10 -1.33 -11.65 -7.95
CA ALA A 10 -2.68 -11.09 -7.99
C ALA A 10 -3.39 -11.26 -6.64
N GLU A 11 -3.18 -12.38 -5.97
CA GLU A 11 -3.76 -12.63 -4.65
C GLU A 11 -3.23 -11.65 -3.61
N GLU A 12 -1.93 -11.38 -3.61
CA GLU A 12 -1.33 -10.41 -2.70
C GLU A 12 -1.88 -9.02 -2.94
N GLN A 13 -1.99 -8.62 -4.19
CA GLN A 13 -2.55 -7.33 -4.56
C GLN A 13 -4.00 -7.22 -4.14
N ASP A 14 -4.79 -8.27 -4.31
CA ASP A 14 -6.19 -8.28 -3.89
C ASP A 14 -6.33 -8.14 -2.38
N ARG A 15 -5.49 -8.81 -1.61
CA ARG A 15 -5.50 -8.71 -0.15
C ARG A 15 -5.20 -7.28 0.32
N VAL A 16 -4.20 -6.66 -0.28
CA VAL A 16 -3.84 -5.27 0.04
C VAL A 16 -4.96 -4.33 -0.38
N LEU A 17 -5.51 -4.54 -1.57
CA LEU A 17 -6.60 -3.72 -2.09
C LEU A 17 -7.83 -3.76 -1.17
N GLU A 18 -8.20 -4.96 -0.70
CA GLU A 18 -9.32 -5.10 0.23
C GLU A 18 -9.06 -4.39 1.56
N ALA A 19 -7.82 -4.48 2.07
CA ALA A 19 -7.44 -3.76 3.27
C ALA A 19 -7.54 -2.25 3.06
N LEU A 20 -7.07 -1.76 1.92
CA LEU A 20 -7.13 -0.34 1.60
C LEU A 20 -8.56 0.16 1.43
N LYS A 21 -9.46 -0.65 0.89
CA LYS A 21 -10.88 -0.31 0.80
C LYS A 21 -11.50 -0.09 2.17
N LYS A 22 -11.13 -0.93 3.13
CA LYS A 22 -11.62 -0.81 4.51
C LYS A 22 -11.04 0.40 5.23
N LEU A 23 -9.85 0.83 4.85
CA LEU A 23 -9.13 1.94 5.47
C LEU A 23 -9.23 3.23 4.67
N GLN A 24 -10.07 3.25 3.65
CA GLN A 24 -10.18 4.40 2.75
C GLN A 24 -10.58 5.67 3.52
N GLY A 25 -9.88 6.77 3.21
CA GLY A 25 -10.09 8.02 3.89
C GLY A 25 -9.34 8.19 5.20
N GLN A 26 -8.68 7.12 5.67
CA GLN A 26 -7.88 7.15 6.90
C GLN A 26 -6.40 7.24 6.57
N THR A 27 -5.66 7.91 7.44
CA THR A 27 -4.20 7.91 7.37
C THR A 27 -3.70 6.64 8.03
N VAL A 28 -2.98 5.79 7.29
CA VAL A 28 -2.57 4.48 7.79
C VAL A 28 -1.08 4.24 7.58
N ALA A 29 -0.51 3.46 8.49
CA ALA A 29 0.85 2.97 8.37
C ALA A 29 0.85 1.63 7.62
N VAL A 30 1.97 1.29 6.99
CA VAL A 30 2.13 0.01 6.30
C VAL A 30 1.90 -1.17 7.25
N SER A 31 2.31 -1.03 8.51
CA SER A 31 2.09 -2.08 9.53
C SER A 31 0.61 -2.40 9.72
N ALA A 32 -0.25 -1.39 9.70
CA ALA A 32 -1.69 -1.58 9.83
C ALA A 32 -2.26 -2.33 8.62
N ILE A 33 -1.80 -1.97 7.42
CA ILE A 33 -2.22 -2.65 6.19
C ILE A 33 -1.77 -4.10 6.22
N ALA A 34 -0.51 -4.34 6.63
CA ALA A 34 0.06 -5.68 6.70
C ALA A 34 -0.72 -6.57 7.68
N SER A 35 -1.05 -6.03 8.84
CA SER A 35 -1.84 -6.74 9.84
C SER A 35 -3.23 -7.12 9.29
N MET A 36 -3.88 -6.18 8.64
CA MET A 36 -5.22 -6.39 8.08
C MET A 36 -5.21 -7.36 6.91
N ALA A 37 -4.18 -7.29 6.07
CA ALA A 37 -4.05 -8.17 4.91
C ALA A 37 -3.47 -9.54 5.25
N GLY A 38 -2.94 -9.71 6.45
CA GLY A 38 -2.26 -10.94 6.85
C GLY A 38 -0.98 -11.18 6.10
N MET A 39 -0.21 -10.13 5.85
CA MET A 39 0.99 -10.17 5.02
C MET A 39 2.18 -9.53 5.71
N ASN A 40 3.37 -9.86 5.22
CA ASN A 40 4.61 -9.22 5.62
C ASN A 40 4.64 -7.78 5.10
N GLN A 41 5.19 -6.85 5.88
CA GLN A 41 5.25 -5.43 5.50
C GLN A 41 5.99 -5.20 4.19
N SER A 42 7.06 -5.93 3.93
CA SER A 42 7.82 -5.80 2.68
C SER A 42 6.95 -6.14 1.47
N ARG A 43 6.19 -7.24 1.57
CA ARG A 43 5.27 -7.65 0.50
C ARG A 43 4.17 -6.62 0.30
N VAL A 44 3.67 -6.03 1.40
CA VAL A 44 2.66 -4.97 1.32
C VAL A 44 3.20 -3.76 0.56
N ARG A 45 4.44 -3.35 0.84
CA ARG A 45 5.06 -2.22 0.15
C ARG A 45 5.18 -2.48 -1.36
N TYR A 46 5.60 -3.68 -1.73
CA TYR A 46 5.68 -4.06 -3.15
C TYR A 46 4.30 -4.08 -3.80
N ALA A 47 3.30 -4.61 -3.10
CA ALA A 47 1.93 -4.65 -3.62
C ALA A 47 1.36 -3.25 -3.80
N ILE A 48 1.63 -2.34 -2.88
CA ILE A 48 1.21 -0.94 -2.99
C ILE A 48 1.84 -0.29 -4.22
N THR A 49 3.14 -0.51 -4.43
CA THR A 49 3.84 0.02 -5.60
C THR A 49 3.22 -0.52 -6.89
N ASP A 50 2.97 -1.82 -6.95
CA ASP A 50 2.36 -2.46 -8.13
C ASP A 50 0.96 -1.93 -8.41
N LEU A 51 0.15 -1.76 -7.36
CA LEU A 51 -1.20 -1.22 -7.50
C LEU A 51 -1.19 0.24 -7.94
N GLU A 52 -0.26 1.02 -7.43
CA GLU A 52 -0.10 2.43 -7.80
C GLU A 52 0.34 2.55 -9.27
N GLU A 53 1.33 1.75 -9.68
CA GLU A 53 1.80 1.74 -11.05
C GLU A 53 0.73 1.28 -12.03
N GLY A 54 -0.14 0.37 -11.58
CA GLY A 54 -1.27 -0.10 -12.38
C GLY A 54 -2.45 0.86 -12.41
N GLY A 55 -2.36 2.00 -11.72
CA GLY A 55 -3.44 2.98 -11.68
C GLY A 55 -4.65 2.56 -10.86
N LYS A 56 -4.49 1.57 -9.99
CA LYS A 56 -5.60 1.04 -9.18
C LYS A 56 -5.78 1.76 -7.86
N ILE A 57 -4.72 2.39 -7.36
CA ILE A 57 -4.75 3.18 -6.15
C ILE A 57 -3.94 4.46 -6.34
N LYS A 58 -4.21 5.43 -5.48
CA LYS A 58 -3.45 6.67 -5.40
C LYS A 58 -3.00 6.87 -3.97
N ARG A 59 -1.71 7.18 -3.78
CA ARG A 59 -1.17 7.56 -2.48
C ARG A 59 -1.21 9.06 -2.32
N ILE A 60 -1.73 9.51 -1.19
CA ILE A 60 -1.79 10.93 -0.87
C ILE A 60 -0.96 11.14 0.39
N PRO A 61 0.20 11.82 0.29
CA PRO A 61 1.01 12.06 1.48
C PRO A 61 0.30 13.03 2.44
N VAL A 62 0.34 12.68 3.71
CA VAL A 62 -0.22 13.52 4.76
C VAL A 62 0.92 13.91 5.69
N LYS A 63 1.16 15.21 5.81
CA LYS A 63 2.19 15.70 6.72
C LYS A 63 1.75 15.49 8.16
N ALA A 64 2.54 14.71 8.89
CA ALA A 64 2.40 14.60 10.33
C ALA A 64 3.20 15.72 11.00
N PHE A 65 2.85 16.05 12.24
CA PHE A 65 3.58 17.01 13.05
C PHE A 65 5.06 16.65 13.21
N ASN A 66 5.38 15.38 13.11
CA ASN A 66 6.73 14.90 13.24
C ASN A 66 7.29 14.69 11.84
N VAL A 67 8.30 15.49 11.46
CA VAL A 67 8.92 15.45 10.14
C VAL A 67 9.56 14.10 9.78
N HIS A 68 9.72 13.22 10.76
CA HIS A 68 10.32 11.91 10.53
C HIS A 68 9.33 10.86 10.00
N TYR A 69 8.04 11.16 10.00
CA TYR A 69 7.02 10.20 9.57
C TYR A 69 6.11 10.82 8.53
N ILE A 70 6.21 10.32 7.31
CA ILE A 70 5.24 10.62 6.27
C ILE A 70 4.25 9.47 6.28
N ARG A 71 3.00 9.79 6.58
CA ARG A 71 1.90 8.84 6.48
C ARG A 71 1.13 9.11 5.22
N TYR A 72 0.44 8.09 4.74
CA TYR A 72 -0.33 8.19 3.51
C TYR A 72 -1.78 7.86 3.75
N LYS A 73 -2.63 8.58 3.03
CA LYS A 73 -3.99 8.12 2.75
C LYS A 73 -3.96 7.40 1.41
N TYR A 74 -4.76 6.37 1.30
CA TYR A 74 -4.83 5.61 0.07
C TYR A 74 -6.24 5.74 -0.50
N GLU A 75 -6.31 6.07 -1.78
CA GLU A 75 -7.56 6.15 -2.50
C GLU A 75 -7.63 4.98 -3.48
N VAL A 76 -8.67 4.18 -3.38
CA VAL A 76 -8.89 3.05 -4.29
C VAL A 76 -9.67 3.59 -5.49
N LEU A 77 -9.09 3.39 -6.68
CA LEU A 77 -9.60 3.98 -7.93
C LEU A 77 -10.45 3.00 -8.76
N ILE A 78 -10.66 1.80 -8.24
CA ILE A 78 -11.43 0.77 -8.96
C ILE A 78 -12.62 0.30 -8.18
#